data_af4b25e96905f26980ac383cc13b0416
#
_entry.id   af4b25e96905f26980ac383cc13b0416
#
_cell.length_a   1.000
_cell.length_b   1.000
_cell.length_c   1.000
_cell.angle_alpha   90.00
_cell.angle_beta   90.00
_cell.angle_gamma   90.00
#
_symmetry.space_group_name_H-M   'P 1'
#
loop_
_entity.id
_entity.type
_entity.pdbx_description
1 polymer ?
#
loop_
_entity_poly.entity_id
_entity_poly.type
_entity_poly.pdbx_seq_one_letter_code
_entity_poly.pdbx_strand_id
1 'polypeptide(L)'
;MSVIMTTEELLGQKNPAAGMKATKEFEGFRGKVYKDTLGNPTVGYGFNLNDPQIRKQFNPEVLSGRREMRIDEAEPLFEKRYDIARQDAMSYIGSETFNELPEEKQNVIVDMSYNIGRN
;
A
#
# COMPACT_ATOMS: atom_id res chain seq x y z
N MET A 1 -33.56 -5.67 -3.88
CA MET A 1 -32.94 -5.69 -4.03
C MET A 1 -32.10 -6.09 -3.69
N SER A 2 -31.89 -6.53 -4.00
CA SER A 2 -31.15 -6.92 -3.86
C SER A 2 -30.21 -6.87 -3.57
N VAL A 3 -30.30 -7.93 -3.39
CA VAL A 3 -29.11 -7.75 -3.60
C VAL A 3 -28.67 -6.47 -3.66
N ILE A 4 -29.41 -5.64 -3.92
CA ILE A 4 -29.03 -4.29 -4.03
C ILE A 4 -28.82 -3.75 -2.65
N MET A 5 -27.64 -3.26 -2.43
CA MET A 5 -27.30 -2.65 -1.17
C MET A 5 -27.92 -1.27 -1.07
N THR A 6 -28.35 -0.92 0.11
CA THR A 6 -28.80 0.43 0.37
C THR A 6 -27.58 1.37 0.33
N THR A 7 -27.85 2.66 0.21
CA THR A 7 -26.79 3.66 0.27
C THR A 7 -26.02 3.56 1.59
N GLU A 8 -26.72 3.33 2.68
CA GLU A 8 -26.09 3.18 3.98
C GLU A 8 -25.20 1.96 4.05
N GLU A 9 -25.62 0.86 3.47
CA GLU A 9 -24.79 -0.34 3.43
C GLU A 9 -23.55 -0.13 2.60
N LEU A 10 -23.69 0.56 1.46
CA LEU A 10 -22.53 0.89 0.62
C LEU A 10 -21.57 1.79 1.34
N LEU A 11 -22.07 2.80 2.05
CA LEU A 11 -21.23 3.70 2.82
C LEU A 11 -20.58 3.01 4.02
N GLY A 12 -21.26 2.02 4.58
CA GLY A 12 -20.72 1.23 5.67
C GLY A 12 -19.69 0.23 5.21
N GLN A 13 -19.73 -0.16 3.93
CA GLN A 13 -18.70 -1.01 3.36
C GLN A 13 -17.52 -0.15 2.98
N LYS A 14 -16.46 -0.30 3.72
CA LYS A 14 -15.25 0.47 3.44
C LYS A 14 -14.65 0.01 2.13
N ASN A 15 -14.26 0.96 1.32
CA ASN A 15 -13.71 0.70 0.00
C ASN A 15 -12.18 0.77 0.02
N PRO A 16 -11.48 -0.37 0.16
CA PRO A 16 -10.01 -0.35 0.18
C PRO A 16 -9.42 0.19 -1.11
N ALA A 17 -10.13 0.06 -2.23
CA ALA A 17 -9.62 0.54 -3.51
C ALA A 17 -9.42 2.06 -3.53
N ALA A 18 -10.30 2.81 -2.87
CA ALA A 18 -10.13 4.26 -2.77
C ALA A 18 -8.89 4.63 -1.97
N GLY A 19 -8.65 3.94 -0.86
CA GLY A 19 -7.46 4.14 -0.05
C GLY A 19 -6.18 3.75 -0.79
N MET A 20 -6.20 2.62 -1.49
CA MET A 20 -5.07 2.19 -2.31
C MET A 20 -4.72 3.22 -3.37
N LYS A 21 -5.73 3.75 -4.06
CA LYS A 21 -5.50 4.76 -5.08
C LYS A 21 -4.84 6.01 -4.49
N ALA A 22 -5.35 6.48 -3.35
CA ALA A 22 -4.80 7.65 -2.68
C ALA A 22 -3.35 7.43 -2.25
N THR A 23 -3.05 6.26 -1.69
CA THR A 23 -1.68 5.94 -1.27
C THR A 23 -0.74 5.85 -2.46
N LYS A 24 -1.17 5.23 -3.57
CA LYS A 24 -0.36 5.17 -4.79
C LYS A 24 -0.05 6.57 -5.31
N GLU A 25 -1.04 7.43 -5.35
CA GLU A 25 -0.86 8.79 -5.83
C GLU A 25 0.10 9.57 -4.94
N PHE A 26 -0.01 9.39 -3.64
CA PHE A 26 0.88 10.04 -2.68
C PHE A 26 2.30 9.53 -2.80
N GLU A 27 2.49 8.21 -2.90
CA GLU A 27 3.82 7.62 -3.02
C GLU A 27 4.48 7.93 -4.35
N GLY A 28 3.68 7.98 -5.42
CA GLY A 28 4.18 8.12 -6.77
C GLY A 28 4.88 6.85 -7.23
N PHE A 29 4.99 6.67 -8.53
CA PHE A 29 5.66 5.51 -9.10
C PHE A 29 7.01 5.91 -9.69
N ARG A 30 8.07 5.17 -9.34
CA ARG A 30 9.38 5.32 -9.96
C ARG A 30 9.90 3.96 -10.38
N GLY A 31 10.14 3.83 -11.68
CA GLY A 31 10.63 2.56 -12.24
C GLY A 31 12.09 2.27 -11.94
N LYS A 32 12.91 3.31 -11.75
CA LYS A 32 14.33 3.13 -11.42
C LYS A 32 14.56 3.18 -9.94
N VAL A 33 15.52 2.39 -9.47
CA VAL A 33 15.95 2.44 -8.08
C VAL A 33 16.50 3.83 -7.76
N TYR A 34 16.06 4.38 -6.66
CA TYR A 34 16.51 5.69 -6.17
C TYR A 34 16.71 5.61 -4.66
N LYS A 35 17.32 6.62 -4.08
CA LYS A 35 17.43 6.73 -2.63
C LYS A 35 16.34 7.65 -2.12
N ASP A 36 15.63 7.20 -1.10
CA ASP A 36 14.62 8.03 -0.46
C ASP A 36 15.30 9.10 0.42
N THR A 37 14.48 9.90 1.11
CA THR A 37 14.99 10.99 1.94
C THR A 37 15.88 10.51 3.09
N LEU A 38 15.76 9.24 3.49
CA LEU A 38 16.55 8.63 4.54
C LEU A 38 17.77 7.88 3.98
N GLY A 39 17.95 7.89 2.65
CA GLY A 39 19.07 7.21 2.02
C GLY A 39 18.83 5.74 1.72
N ASN A 40 17.62 5.26 1.86
CA ASN A 40 17.28 3.86 1.58
C ASN A 40 17.07 3.63 0.08
N PRO A 41 17.64 2.56 -0.50
CA PRO A 41 17.35 2.22 -1.89
C PRO A 41 15.88 1.84 -2.03
N THR A 42 15.20 2.46 -2.99
CA THR A 42 13.74 2.40 -3.12
C THR A 42 13.37 2.29 -4.58
N VAL A 43 12.26 1.65 -4.89
CA VAL A 43 11.75 1.53 -6.26
C VAL A 43 10.23 1.35 -6.23
N GLY A 44 9.58 1.65 -7.35
CA GLY A 44 8.14 1.44 -7.51
C GLY A 44 7.34 2.42 -6.67
N TYR A 45 6.44 1.91 -5.87
CA TYR A 45 5.60 2.71 -4.98
C TYR A 45 6.22 2.81 -3.58
N GLY A 46 7.46 3.24 -3.51
CA GLY A 46 8.14 3.38 -2.24
C GLY A 46 8.60 2.07 -1.61
N PHE A 47 8.86 1.05 -2.43
CA PHE A 47 9.31 -0.25 -1.92
C PHE A 47 10.75 -0.15 -1.43
N ASN A 48 10.94 -0.41 -0.13
CA ASN A 48 12.25 -0.34 0.50
C ASN A 48 13.06 -1.60 0.22
N LEU A 49 14.13 -1.47 -0.54
CA LEU A 49 14.96 -2.60 -0.94
C LEU A 49 15.91 -3.07 0.16
N ASN A 50 15.96 -2.38 1.29
CA ASN A 50 16.69 -2.88 2.45
C ASN A 50 15.91 -3.98 3.16
N ASP A 51 14.59 -4.09 2.91
CA ASP A 51 13.79 -5.17 3.47
C ASP A 51 14.03 -6.43 2.63
N PRO A 52 14.61 -7.51 3.21
CA PRO A 52 14.89 -8.74 2.46
C PRO A 52 13.64 -9.39 1.89
N GLN A 53 12.51 -9.26 2.57
CA GLN A 53 11.25 -9.86 2.11
C GLN A 53 10.73 -9.15 0.87
N ILE A 54 10.94 -7.87 0.80
CA ILE A 54 10.57 -7.08 -0.38
C ILE A 54 11.56 -7.34 -1.51
N ARG A 55 12.85 -7.22 -1.19
CA ARG A 55 13.92 -7.33 -2.19
C ARG A 55 13.87 -8.62 -2.99
N LYS A 56 13.60 -9.73 -2.34
CA LYS A 56 13.58 -11.04 -3.01
C LYS A 56 12.45 -11.19 -4.03
N GLN A 57 11.48 -10.30 -4.03
CA GLN A 57 10.37 -10.35 -4.96
C GLN A 57 10.64 -9.62 -6.27
N PHE A 58 11.80 -8.97 -6.38
CA PHE A 58 12.11 -8.15 -7.54
C PHE A 58 13.00 -8.90 -8.54
N ASN A 59 12.81 -8.55 -9.81
CA ASN A 59 13.66 -9.02 -10.89
C ASN A 59 15.08 -8.48 -10.68
N PRO A 60 16.10 -9.33 -10.78
CA PRO A 60 17.49 -8.88 -10.62
C PRO A 60 17.90 -7.74 -11.55
N GLU A 61 17.31 -7.66 -12.74
CA GLU A 61 17.63 -6.59 -13.68
C GLU A 61 17.12 -5.24 -13.19
N VAL A 62 15.98 -5.24 -12.49
CA VAL A 62 15.46 -4.03 -11.86
C VAL A 62 16.36 -3.62 -10.70
N LEU A 63 16.76 -4.59 -9.86
CA LEU A 63 17.63 -4.32 -8.71
C LEU A 63 18.99 -3.77 -9.13
N SER A 64 19.52 -4.27 -10.24
CA SER A 64 20.84 -3.85 -10.75
C SER A 64 20.79 -2.54 -11.54
N GLY A 65 19.58 -2.03 -11.82
CA GLY A 65 19.42 -0.83 -12.61
C GLY A 65 19.53 -1.06 -14.12
N ARG A 66 19.57 -2.31 -14.57
CA ARG A 66 19.67 -2.61 -16.01
C ARG A 66 18.39 -2.31 -16.76
N ARG A 67 17.26 -2.36 -16.07
CA ARG A 67 16.00 -1.92 -16.64
C ARG A 67 15.13 -1.32 -15.57
N GLU A 68 14.14 -0.55 -16.01
CA GLU A 68 13.17 0.01 -15.09
C GLU A 68 12.08 -1.01 -14.76
N MET A 69 11.54 -0.89 -13.57
CA MET A 69 10.36 -1.63 -13.18
C MET A 69 9.15 -1.08 -13.92
N ARG A 70 8.29 -1.96 -14.40
CA ARG A 70 7.03 -1.54 -15.02
C ARG A 70 5.93 -1.42 -13.97
N ILE A 71 4.94 -0.59 -14.25
CA ILE A 71 3.81 -0.41 -13.35
C ILE A 71 3.09 -1.74 -13.11
N ASP A 72 2.92 -2.55 -14.16
CA ASP A 72 2.23 -3.83 -14.04
C ASP A 72 2.98 -4.82 -13.15
N GLU A 73 4.30 -4.66 -13.03
CA GLU A 73 5.08 -5.46 -12.09
C GLU A 73 4.90 -4.96 -10.65
N ALA A 74 4.71 -3.66 -10.49
CA ALA A 74 4.59 -3.05 -9.17
C ALA A 74 3.21 -3.23 -8.54
N GLU A 75 2.16 -3.31 -9.36
CA GLU A 75 0.79 -3.36 -8.86
C GLU A 75 0.52 -4.51 -7.89
N PRO A 76 0.86 -5.77 -8.21
CA PRO A 76 0.61 -6.87 -7.27
C PRO A 76 1.38 -6.72 -5.97
N LEU A 77 2.60 -6.18 -6.03
CA LEU A 77 3.40 -5.94 -4.84
C LEU A 77 2.79 -4.86 -3.97
N PHE A 78 2.28 -3.80 -4.61
CA PHE A 78 1.62 -2.74 -3.89
C PHE A 78 0.37 -3.25 -3.18
N GLU A 79 -0.47 -4.01 -3.88
CA GLU A 79 -1.70 -4.55 -3.30
C GLU A 79 -1.40 -5.41 -2.08
N LYS A 80 -0.40 -6.26 -2.19
CA LYS A 80 0.01 -7.11 -1.09
C LYS A 80 0.50 -6.30 0.10
N ARG A 81 1.34 -5.29 -0.15
CA ARG A 81 1.87 -4.43 0.91
C ARG A 81 0.77 -3.60 1.54
N TYR A 82 -0.16 -3.11 0.75
CA TYR A 82 -1.27 -2.33 1.26
C TYR A 82 -2.18 -3.19 2.14
N ASP A 83 -2.45 -4.41 1.72
CA ASP A 83 -3.26 -5.34 2.50
C ASP A 83 -2.61 -5.65 3.85
N ILE A 84 -1.30 -5.87 3.86
CA ILE A 84 -0.56 -6.07 5.10
C ILE A 84 -0.68 -4.83 6.00
N ALA A 85 -0.52 -3.64 5.43
CA ALA A 85 -0.65 -2.40 6.19
C ALA A 85 -2.04 -2.25 6.80
N ARG A 86 -3.07 -2.64 6.05
CA ARG A 86 -4.44 -2.61 6.54
C ARG A 86 -4.64 -3.58 7.70
N GLN A 87 -4.13 -4.79 7.58
CA GLN A 87 -4.21 -5.79 8.64
C GLN A 87 -3.45 -5.34 9.89
N ASP A 88 -2.28 -4.74 9.71
CA ASP A 88 -1.48 -4.21 10.82
C ASP A 88 -2.24 -3.09 11.53
N ALA A 89 -2.85 -2.19 10.77
CA ALA A 89 -3.64 -1.11 11.34
C ALA A 89 -4.82 -1.64 12.15
N MET A 90 -5.52 -2.62 11.61
CA MET A 90 -6.64 -3.26 12.30
C MET A 90 -6.20 -3.96 13.58
N SER A 91 -5.07 -4.64 13.51
CA SER A 91 -4.51 -5.35 14.67
C SER A 91 -4.09 -4.37 15.77
N TYR A 92 -3.50 -3.25 15.37
CA TYR A 92 -3.00 -2.26 16.31
C TYR A 92 -4.13 -1.54 17.05
N ILE A 93 -5.18 -1.16 16.35
CA ILE A 93 -6.30 -0.40 16.92
C ILE A 93 -7.38 -1.31 17.49
N GLY A 94 -7.49 -2.51 16.96
CA GLY A 94 -8.59 -3.44 17.21
C GLY A 94 -9.58 -3.41 16.06
N SER A 95 -9.93 -4.58 15.55
CA SER A 95 -10.80 -4.70 14.39
C SER A 95 -12.14 -4.01 14.54
N GLU A 96 -12.74 -4.16 15.71
CA GLU A 96 -14.05 -3.56 15.98
C GLU A 96 -13.96 -2.04 15.93
N THR A 97 -12.99 -1.47 16.64
CA THR A 97 -12.79 -0.02 16.66
C THR A 97 -12.46 0.50 15.26
N PHE A 98 -11.61 -0.21 14.54
CA PHE A 98 -11.24 0.17 13.18
C PHE A 98 -12.47 0.21 12.27
N ASN A 99 -13.31 -0.83 12.34
CA ASN A 99 -14.49 -0.93 11.48
C ASN A 99 -15.54 0.14 11.80
N GLU A 100 -15.54 0.68 13.00
CA GLU A 100 -16.44 1.76 13.38
C GLU A 100 -15.99 3.12 12.89
N LEU A 101 -14.72 3.26 12.49
CA LEU A 101 -14.22 4.52 11.99
C LEU A 101 -14.79 4.85 10.61
N PRO A 102 -15.00 6.14 10.32
CA PRO A 102 -15.32 6.56 8.97
C PRO A 102 -14.24 6.11 7.98
N GLU A 103 -14.65 5.83 6.75
CA GLU A 103 -13.74 5.36 5.71
C GLU A 103 -12.50 6.23 5.56
N GLU A 104 -12.68 7.55 5.58
CA GLU A 104 -11.56 8.49 5.44
C GLU A 104 -10.51 8.29 6.53
N LYS A 105 -10.96 8.07 7.76
CA LYS A 105 -10.04 7.86 8.87
C LYS A 105 -9.37 6.50 8.78
N GLN A 106 -10.11 5.48 8.34
CA GLN A 106 -9.51 4.17 8.10
C GLN A 106 -8.37 4.29 7.09
N ASN A 107 -8.62 4.98 5.98
CA ASN A 107 -7.64 5.13 4.93
C ASN A 107 -6.39 5.87 5.39
N VAL A 108 -6.56 6.90 6.22
CA VAL A 108 -5.43 7.63 6.80
C VAL A 108 -4.58 6.71 7.68
N ILE A 109 -5.23 5.91 8.52
CA ILE A 109 -4.52 5.01 9.42
C ILE A 109 -3.78 3.92 8.63
N VAL A 110 -4.40 3.39 7.59
CA VAL A 110 -3.76 2.39 6.74
C VAL A 110 -2.57 3.01 6.01
N ASP A 111 -2.71 4.24 5.52
CA ASP A 111 -1.63 4.94 4.86
C ASP A 111 -0.44 5.16 5.81
N MET A 112 -0.71 5.55 7.04
CA MET A 112 0.33 5.69 8.06
C MET A 112 1.02 4.35 8.32
N SER A 113 0.24 3.28 8.42
CA SER A 113 0.79 1.94 8.62
C SER A 113 1.64 1.50 7.44
N TYR A 114 1.22 1.81 6.23
CA TYR A 114 1.99 1.53 5.02
C TYR A 114 3.35 2.26 5.07
N ASN A 115 3.35 3.51 5.44
CA ASN A 115 4.57 4.31 5.52
C ASN A 115 5.52 3.81 6.61
N ILE A 116 5.00 3.40 7.75
CA ILE A 116 5.81 2.82 8.83
C ILE A 116 6.43 1.51 8.36
N GLY A 117 5.66 0.67 7.68
CA GLY A 117 6.12 -0.62 7.21
C GLY A 117 7.20 -0.55 6.14
N ARG A 118 7.33 0.58 5.42
CA ARG A 118 8.38 0.70 4.42
C ARG A 118 9.73 1.13 5.01
N ASN A 119 9.74 1.55 6.24
CA ASN A 119 10.98 1.92 6.94
C ASN A 119 11.45 0.78 7.81
#